data_7e8ac3eacd24b2f64f8763a8e539f732
#
_entry.id   7e8ac3eacd24b2f64f8763a8e539f732
#
_cell.length_a   1.000
_cell.length_b   1.000
_cell.length_c   1.000
_cell.angle_alpha   90.00
_cell.angle_beta   90.00
_cell.angle_gamma   90.00
#
_symmetry.space_group_name_H-M   'P 1'
#
loop_
_entity.id
_entity.type
_entity.pdbx_description
1 polymer ?
#
loop_
_entity_poly.entity_id
_entity_poly.type
_entity_poly.pdbx_seq_one_letter_code
_entity_poly.pdbx_strand_id
1 'polypeptide(L)'
;MSMAWYFLWRHAGRTLPYPGTAATFASESFSMSARHNEYGQSIGPLVPEWTPRSQPPRRPIVGRYCVLEPLDAARHADDLHAAYALAPDDRDWTYLFFERPADVASTRAYIERAAQSADPMHFAVIDLQTGRAVGTLALMRIDPAHGTIEVGVVVFSPLLKQTPMSTEAQYLLMKLAFDELGYRRYEWKCDSCNEPSKRAAARLGFQFEGIFRQAIVYKGRSRDTAWFSIVDSEWPALRAAFERWLAPENFDAQGRQRMALDRFRLPRS
;
A
#
# COMPACT_ATOMS: atom_id res chain seq x y z
N MET A 1 -16.48 9.15 34.46
CA MET A 1 -15.50 9.77 35.38
C MET A 1 -14.26 10.07 34.57
N SER A 2 -14.05 11.34 34.28
CA SER A 2 -12.97 11.89 33.46
C SER A 2 -11.76 12.15 34.37
N MET A 3 -10.58 11.71 33.97
CA MET A 3 -9.32 12.23 34.54
C MET A 3 -8.46 12.78 33.42
N ALA A 4 -8.42 14.11 33.38
CA ALA A 4 -7.47 14.89 32.62
C ALA A 4 -6.19 15.01 33.41
N TRP A 5 -5.03 14.68 32.78
CA TRP A 5 -3.71 14.97 33.34
C TRP A 5 -3.09 16.15 32.62
N TYR A 6 -2.99 17.28 33.32
CA TYR A 6 -2.13 18.41 32.96
C TYR A 6 -0.73 18.16 33.48
N PHE A 7 0.28 18.19 32.62
CA PHE A 7 1.68 18.35 33.03
C PHE A 7 2.26 19.63 32.44
N LEU A 8 2.55 20.56 33.33
CA LEU A 8 3.41 21.73 33.11
C LEU A 8 4.87 21.29 33.09
N TRP A 9 5.59 21.61 32.00
CA TRP A 9 7.04 21.59 32.01
C TRP A 9 7.59 22.99 31.69
N ARG A 10 8.30 23.58 32.66
CA ARG A 10 9.12 24.77 32.45
C ARG A 10 10.60 24.38 32.45
N HIS A 11 11.31 24.84 31.44
CA HIS A 11 12.72 25.19 31.28
C HIS A 11 13.83 24.20 31.66
N ALA A 12 14.63 23.79 30.67
CA ALA A 12 16.08 24.03 30.64
C ALA A 12 16.60 23.72 29.22
N GLY A 13 17.15 24.73 28.56
CA GLY A 13 17.75 24.61 27.23
C GLY A 13 19.12 23.94 27.30
N ARG A 14 19.40 23.08 26.34
CA ARG A 14 20.71 22.82 25.70
C ARG A 14 20.48 22.25 24.30
N THR A 15 20.84 23.05 23.34
CA THR A 15 20.93 22.66 21.91
C THR A 15 22.23 21.91 21.67
N LEU A 16 22.15 20.73 21.07
CA LEU A 16 23.26 20.07 20.38
C LEU A 16 22.98 20.09 18.88
N PRO A 17 23.93 20.44 18.03
CA PRO A 17 23.71 20.50 16.58
C PRO A 17 23.92 19.13 15.94
N TYR A 18 22.94 18.69 15.15
CA TYR A 18 23.15 17.63 14.17
C TYR A 18 23.52 18.28 12.82
N PRO A 19 24.55 17.80 12.14
CA PRO A 19 24.85 18.24 10.78
C PRO A 19 24.10 17.30 9.81
N GLY A 20 23.13 17.80 9.12
CA GLY A 20 22.43 17.09 8.05
C GLY A 20 21.86 18.10 7.06
N THR A 21 22.41 18.07 5.88
CA THR A 21 22.07 18.86 4.69
C THR A 21 20.57 19.06 4.52
N ALA A 22 20.12 20.30 4.65
CA ALA A 22 18.77 20.73 4.33
C ALA A 22 18.58 20.71 2.80
N ALA A 23 17.90 19.68 2.29
CA ALA A 23 17.25 19.78 1.01
C ALA A 23 15.96 20.59 1.21
N THR A 24 15.96 21.81 0.73
CA THR A 24 14.80 22.71 0.72
C THR A 24 13.76 22.14 -0.25
N PHE A 25 12.83 21.35 0.27
CA PHE A 25 11.61 21.07 -0.48
C PHE A 25 10.71 22.29 -0.34
N ALA A 26 10.52 23.02 -1.44
CA ALA A 26 9.46 24.02 -1.55
C ALA A 26 8.13 23.29 -1.43
N SER A 27 7.53 23.29 -0.24
CA SER A 27 6.16 22.92 -0.04
C SER A 27 5.31 24.07 -0.59
N GLU A 28 4.68 23.89 -1.74
CA GLU A 28 3.51 24.67 -2.08
C GLU A 28 2.43 24.34 -1.03
N SER A 29 2.41 25.13 0.02
CA SER A 29 1.37 25.10 1.02
C SER A 29 0.07 25.58 0.34
N PHE A 30 -0.84 24.66 0.06
CA PHE A 30 -2.24 25.00 -0.06
C PHE A 30 -2.64 25.69 1.25
N SER A 31 -2.73 27.01 1.23
CA SER A 31 -3.23 27.82 2.34
C SER A 31 -4.72 27.53 2.50
N MET A 32 -5.03 26.42 3.17
CA MET A 32 -6.36 26.25 3.75
C MET A 32 -6.43 27.23 4.92
N SER A 33 -7.25 28.29 4.79
CA SER A 33 -7.51 29.21 5.90
C SER A 33 -7.92 28.39 7.12
N ALA A 34 -7.13 28.50 8.20
CA ALA A 34 -7.39 27.78 9.43
C ALA A 34 -8.79 28.15 9.91
N ARG A 35 -9.67 27.15 10.01
CA ARG A 35 -11.02 27.35 10.58
C ARG A 35 -10.91 27.35 12.09
N HIS A 36 -11.71 28.16 12.74
CA HIS A 36 -11.77 28.23 14.19
C HIS A 36 -13.18 27.92 14.66
N ASN A 37 -13.31 27.25 15.79
CA ASN A 37 -14.57 27.08 16.48
C ASN A 37 -14.93 28.35 17.29
N GLU A 38 -16.05 28.34 17.98
CA GLU A 38 -16.52 29.44 18.81
C GLU A 38 -15.58 29.85 19.96
N TYR A 39 -14.65 28.96 20.33
CA TYR A 39 -13.63 29.19 21.36
C TYR A 39 -12.29 29.68 20.78
N GLY A 40 -12.22 29.95 19.48
CA GLY A 40 -10.96 30.35 18.81
C GLY A 40 -9.96 29.22 18.58
N GLN A 41 -10.35 27.96 18.75
CA GLN A 41 -9.47 26.80 18.52
C GLN A 41 -9.46 26.45 17.04
N SER A 42 -8.27 26.19 16.48
CA SER A 42 -8.14 25.70 15.11
C SER A 42 -8.75 24.31 14.95
N ILE A 43 -9.59 24.16 13.94
CA ILE A 43 -10.28 22.90 13.62
C ILE A 43 -10.01 22.51 12.17
N GLY A 44 -10.13 21.20 11.87
CA GLY A 44 -9.96 20.66 10.54
C GLY A 44 -11.00 21.17 9.54
N PRO A 45 -10.76 20.97 8.22
CA PRO A 45 -11.71 21.34 7.19
C PRO A 45 -13.00 20.52 7.31
N LEU A 46 -14.11 21.12 6.90
CA LEU A 46 -15.36 20.37 6.77
C LEU A 46 -15.25 19.33 5.66
N VAL A 47 -15.89 18.20 5.87
CA VAL A 47 -16.15 17.21 4.83
C VAL A 47 -17.68 17.18 4.65
N PRO A 48 -18.22 18.09 3.83
CA PRO A 48 -19.66 18.20 3.66
C PRO A 48 -20.20 16.91 3.02
N GLU A 49 -21.40 16.53 3.42
CA GLU A 49 -22.12 15.37 2.87
C GLU A 49 -21.36 14.03 3.00
N TRP A 50 -20.44 13.95 3.97
CA TRP A 50 -19.73 12.70 4.21
C TRP A 50 -20.69 11.59 4.61
N THR A 51 -20.62 10.48 3.90
CA THR A 51 -21.32 9.24 4.23
C THR A 51 -20.34 8.09 4.27
N PRO A 52 -20.56 7.08 5.12
CA PRO A 52 -19.74 5.87 5.13
C PRO A 52 -19.64 5.24 3.73
N ARG A 53 -18.48 4.72 3.39
CA ARG A 53 -18.23 4.08 2.10
C ARG A 53 -18.65 2.61 2.12
N SER A 54 -18.78 2.02 0.93
CA SER A 54 -19.10 0.59 0.81
C SER A 54 -17.87 -0.27 1.07
N GLN A 55 -18.09 -1.50 1.56
CA GLN A 55 -17.04 -2.51 1.60
C GLN A 55 -16.59 -2.89 0.18
N PRO A 56 -15.30 -3.22 -0.04
CA PRO A 56 -14.84 -3.71 -1.32
C PRO A 56 -15.58 -4.99 -1.76
N PRO A 57 -16.03 -5.08 -3.01
CA PRO A 57 -16.73 -6.26 -3.51
C PRO A 57 -15.75 -7.41 -3.79
N ARG A 58 -16.17 -8.65 -3.48
CA ARG A 58 -15.44 -9.87 -3.85
C ARG A 58 -15.73 -10.22 -5.32
N ARG A 59 -15.04 -9.58 -6.24
CA ARG A 59 -15.14 -9.85 -7.68
C ARG A 59 -13.78 -9.71 -8.35
N PRO A 60 -13.56 -10.31 -9.51
CA PRO A 60 -12.37 -10.06 -10.31
C PRO A 60 -12.25 -8.58 -10.70
N ILE A 61 -11.00 -8.08 -10.74
CA ILE A 61 -10.66 -6.75 -11.24
C ILE A 61 -9.70 -6.93 -12.40
N VAL A 62 -10.16 -6.61 -13.60
CA VAL A 62 -9.44 -6.90 -14.85
C VAL A 62 -8.56 -5.72 -15.20
N GLY A 63 -7.26 -5.99 -15.37
CA GLY A 63 -6.26 -5.07 -15.89
C GLY A 63 -5.87 -5.40 -17.33
N ARG A 64 -4.78 -4.84 -17.78
CA ARG A 64 -4.17 -5.08 -19.10
C ARG A 64 -3.21 -6.25 -19.07
N TYR A 65 -2.44 -6.37 -18.01
CA TYR A 65 -1.37 -7.35 -17.84
C TYR A 65 -1.76 -8.45 -16.87
N CYS A 66 -2.65 -8.15 -15.93
CA CYS A 66 -3.10 -9.12 -14.93
C CYS A 66 -4.59 -8.95 -14.60
N VAL A 67 -5.13 -9.99 -13.96
CA VAL A 67 -6.42 -9.95 -13.27
C VAL A 67 -6.17 -10.15 -11.77
N LEU A 68 -6.83 -9.36 -10.94
CA LEU A 68 -6.92 -9.64 -9.51
C LEU A 68 -8.17 -10.47 -9.27
N GLU A 69 -8.02 -11.74 -8.91
CA GLU A 69 -9.14 -12.61 -8.55
C GLU A 69 -9.25 -12.75 -7.03
N PRO A 70 -10.46 -12.72 -6.46
CA PRO A 70 -10.64 -13.12 -5.07
C PRO A 70 -9.93 -14.45 -4.82
N LEU A 71 -9.14 -14.52 -3.75
CA LEU A 71 -8.30 -15.69 -3.49
C LEU A 71 -9.15 -16.95 -3.29
N ASP A 72 -8.77 -18.04 -3.97
CA ASP A 72 -9.42 -19.34 -3.96
C ASP A 72 -8.38 -20.45 -3.97
N ALA A 73 -8.46 -21.37 -3.01
CA ALA A 73 -7.45 -22.42 -2.85
C ALA A 73 -7.51 -23.49 -3.96
N ALA A 74 -8.69 -23.81 -4.44
CA ALA A 74 -8.83 -24.82 -5.50
C ALA A 74 -8.22 -24.33 -6.82
N ARG A 75 -8.29 -23.02 -7.08
CA ARG A 75 -7.82 -22.40 -8.32
C ARG A 75 -6.36 -21.96 -8.27
N HIS A 76 -5.88 -21.48 -7.10
CA HIS A 76 -4.66 -20.71 -7.07
C HIS A 76 -3.52 -21.37 -6.28
N ALA A 77 -3.79 -22.40 -5.45
CA ALA A 77 -2.79 -22.93 -4.52
C ALA A 77 -1.57 -23.54 -5.23
N ASP A 78 -1.80 -24.35 -6.24
CA ASP A 78 -0.73 -25.05 -6.95
C ASP A 78 0.17 -24.07 -7.73
N ASP A 79 -0.45 -23.12 -8.42
CA ASP A 79 0.28 -22.07 -9.16
C ASP A 79 1.09 -21.17 -8.22
N LEU A 80 0.49 -20.73 -7.11
CA LEU A 80 1.19 -19.88 -6.12
C LEU A 80 2.33 -20.63 -5.46
N HIS A 81 2.15 -21.91 -5.11
CA HIS A 81 3.24 -22.72 -4.59
C HIS A 81 4.39 -22.82 -5.58
N ALA A 82 4.10 -23.16 -6.83
CA ALA A 82 5.10 -23.25 -7.89
C ALA A 82 5.83 -21.91 -8.13
N ALA A 83 5.08 -20.79 -8.14
CA ALA A 83 5.63 -19.46 -8.32
C ALA A 83 6.53 -19.02 -7.14
N TYR A 84 6.15 -19.33 -5.91
CA TYR A 84 6.92 -19.02 -4.70
C TYR A 84 8.18 -19.91 -4.57
N ALA A 85 8.13 -21.15 -5.05
CA ALA A 85 9.28 -22.05 -5.08
C ALA A 85 10.44 -21.53 -5.94
N LEU A 86 10.19 -20.61 -6.87
CA LEU A 86 11.22 -19.95 -7.67
C LEU A 86 12.05 -18.93 -6.87
N ALA A 87 11.64 -18.54 -5.67
CA ALA A 87 12.43 -17.67 -4.82
C ALA A 87 13.69 -18.42 -4.34
N PRO A 88 14.89 -17.84 -4.46
CA PRO A 88 16.14 -18.52 -4.12
C PRO A 88 16.27 -18.83 -2.63
N ASP A 89 15.56 -18.06 -1.79
CA ASP A 89 15.56 -18.19 -0.33
C ASP A 89 14.31 -17.54 0.28
N ASP A 90 14.22 -17.50 1.60
CA ASP A 90 13.06 -17.04 2.35
C ASP A 90 13.10 -15.53 2.69
N ARG A 91 14.01 -14.76 2.12
CA ARG A 91 14.15 -13.30 2.42
C ARG A 91 12.87 -12.51 2.17
N ASP A 92 12.04 -12.94 1.23
CA ASP A 92 10.76 -12.28 0.90
C ASP A 92 9.71 -12.42 2.02
N TRP A 93 9.86 -13.42 2.86
CA TRP A 93 8.99 -13.69 4.02
C TRP A 93 9.51 -13.10 5.33
N THR A 94 10.72 -12.51 5.32
CA THR A 94 11.37 -11.95 6.54
C THR A 94 10.45 -10.99 7.30
N TYR A 95 9.73 -10.12 6.59
CA TYR A 95 8.89 -9.07 7.16
C TYR A 95 7.39 -9.38 7.14
N LEU A 96 7.01 -10.60 6.74
CA LEU A 96 5.65 -11.10 6.81
C LEU A 96 5.39 -11.77 8.17
N PHE A 97 4.13 -11.82 8.60
CA PHE A 97 3.71 -12.45 9.86
C PHE A 97 3.72 -13.99 9.83
N PHE A 98 4.04 -14.56 8.69
CA PHE A 98 4.10 -16.00 8.45
C PHE A 98 5.35 -16.37 7.65
N GLU A 99 5.74 -17.64 7.69
CA GLU A 99 6.86 -18.16 6.92
C GLU A 99 6.39 -18.63 5.54
N ARG A 100 7.34 -18.83 4.62
CA ARG A 100 7.03 -19.43 3.33
C ARG A 100 6.44 -20.82 3.56
N PRO A 101 5.27 -21.15 2.98
CA PRO A 101 4.75 -22.51 3.04
C PRO A 101 5.74 -23.51 2.42
N ALA A 102 6.00 -24.62 3.13
CA ALA A 102 7.03 -25.56 2.75
C ALA A 102 6.65 -26.46 1.55
N ASP A 103 5.35 -26.68 1.38
CA ASP A 103 4.79 -27.58 0.36
C ASP A 103 3.43 -27.12 -0.15
N VAL A 104 2.90 -27.80 -1.16
CA VAL A 104 1.58 -27.49 -1.75
C VAL A 104 0.46 -27.60 -0.72
N ALA A 105 0.51 -28.58 0.20
CA ALA A 105 -0.55 -28.78 1.19
C ALA A 105 -0.60 -27.62 2.19
N SER A 106 0.54 -27.18 2.70
CA SER A 106 0.64 -26.01 3.58
C SER A 106 0.29 -24.70 2.86
N THR A 107 0.63 -24.56 1.57
CA THR A 107 0.21 -23.46 0.73
C THR A 107 -1.31 -23.43 0.60
N ARG A 108 -1.93 -24.55 0.28
CA ARG A 108 -3.38 -24.68 0.15
C ARG A 108 -4.09 -24.34 1.46
N ALA A 109 -3.62 -24.88 2.59
CA ALA A 109 -4.18 -24.60 3.89
C ALA A 109 -4.06 -23.12 4.30
N TYR A 110 -2.97 -22.45 3.94
CA TYR A 110 -2.82 -21.00 4.12
C TYR A 110 -3.85 -20.23 3.28
N ILE A 111 -3.97 -20.57 2.00
CA ILE A 111 -4.88 -19.89 1.07
C ILE A 111 -6.34 -20.12 1.45
N GLU A 112 -6.73 -21.31 1.89
CA GLU A 112 -8.08 -21.62 2.36
C GLU A 112 -8.49 -20.69 3.52
N ARG A 113 -7.61 -20.51 4.51
CA ARG A 113 -7.86 -19.58 5.62
C ARG A 113 -7.92 -18.13 5.14
N ALA A 114 -7.00 -17.72 4.26
CA ALA A 114 -6.96 -16.36 3.72
C ALA A 114 -8.20 -16.03 2.86
N ALA A 115 -8.69 -16.99 2.07
CA ALA A 115 -9.87 -16.82 1.22
C ALA A 115 -11.17 -16.61 2.02
N GLN A 116 -11.25 -17.14 3.24
CA GLN A 116 -12.40 -16.96 4.13
C GLN A 116 -12.41 -15.62 4.87
N SER A 117 -11.27 -14.92 4.90
CA SER A 117 -11.15 -13.65 5.61
C SER A 117 -11.90 -12.52 4.90
N ALA A 118 -12.69 -11.76 5.65
CA ALA A 118 -13.33 -10.55 5.16
C ALA A 118 -12.36 -9.34 5.21
N ASP A 119 -11.51 -9.30 6.24
CA ASP A 119 -10.47 -8.31 6.47
C ASP A 119 -9.27 -8.99 7.17
N PRO A 120 -8.17 -9.22 6.45
CA PRO A 120 -7.84 -8.85 5.06
C PRO A 120 -8.68 -9.54 3.98
N MET A 121 -9.08 -8.80 2.94
CA MET A 121 -9.65 -9.35 1.71
C MET A 121 -8.54 -9.65 0.71
N HIS A 122 -8.27 -10.92 0.47
CA HIS A 122 -7.15 -11.37 -0.34
C HIS A 122 -7.50 -11.53 -1.81
N PHE A 123 -6.53 -11.20 -2.68
CA PHE A 123 -6.57 -11.40 -4.13
C PHE A 123 -5.35 -12.19 -4.60
N ALA A 124 -5.54 -13.06 -5.57
CA ALA A 124 -4.48 -13.62 -6.40
C ALA A 124 -4.23 -12.70 -7.60
N VAL A 125 -2.97 -12.53 -7.97
CA VAL A 125 -2.57 -11.85 -9.22
C VAL A 125 -2.41 -12.90 -10.30
N ILE A 126 -3.28 -12.88 -11.28
CA ILE A 126 -3.26 -13.80 -12.41
C ILE A 126 -2.57 -13.13 -13.59
N ASP A 127 -1.52 -13.73 -14.09
CA ASP A 127 -0.84 -13.30 -15.31
C ASP A 127 -1.74 -13.61 -16.52
N LEU A 128 -2.13 -12.59 -17.29
CA LEU A 128 -3.00 -12.76 -18.47
C LEU A 128 -2.36 -13.52 -19.62
N GLN A 129 -1.02 -13.63 -19.67
CA GLN A 129 -0.33 -14.39 -20.72
C GLN A 129 -0.35 -15.89 -20.44
N THR A 130 -0.25 -16.29 -19.18
CA THR A 130 -0.13 -17.70 -18.79
C THR A 130 -1.41 -18.26 -18.15
N GLY A 131 -2.30 -17.40 -17.69
CA GLY A 131 -3.48 -17.77 -16.90
C GLY A 131 -3.16 -18.24 -15.49
N ARG A 132 -1.89 -18.10 -15.01
CA ARG A 132 -1.45 -18.61 -13.72
C ARG A 132 -1.39 -17.55 -12.65
N ALA A 133 -1.63 -17.99 -11.41
CA ALA A 133 -1.45 -17.13 -10.24
C ALA A 133 0.05 -16.98 -9.92
N VAL A 134 0.55 -15.73 -9.88
CA VAL A 134 1.96 -15.40 -9.71
C VAL A 134 2.29 -14.59 -8.45
N GLY A 135 1.28 -14.28 -7.63
CA GLY A 135 1.44 -13.58 -6.38
C GLY A 135 0.11 -13.26 -5.73
N THR A 136 0.15 -12.67 -4.55
CA THR A 136 -1.02 -12.24 -3.80
C THR A 136 -0.82 -10.86 -3.19
N LEU A 137 -1.94 -10.17 -2.93
CA LEU A 137 -2.03 -8.96 -2.14
C LEU A 137 -3.43 -8.88 -1.51
N ALA A 138 -3.60 -7.99 -0.53
CA ALA A 138 -4.89 -7.86 0.14
C ALA A 138 -5.26 -6.41 0.39
N LEU A 139 -6.56 -6.12 0.44
CA LEU A 139 -7.13 -4.94 1.08
C LEU A 139 -7.41 -5.29 2.54
N MET A 140 -7.00 -4.44 3.46
CA MET A 140 -7.13 -4.69 4.89
C MET A 140 -7.37 -3.41 5.69
N ARG A 141 -7.69 -3.55 6.98
CA ARG A 141 -8.05 -2.42 7.84
C ARG A 141 -9.05 -1.52 7.15
N ILE A 142 -10.09 -2.16 6.64
CA ILE A 142 -11.14 -1.53 5.85
C ILE A 142 -12.05 -0.79 6.83
N ASP A 143 -12.00 0.55 6.79
CA ASP A 143 -12.83 1.42 7.62
C ASP A 143 -13.73 2.31 6.76
N PRO A 144 -14.93 1.84 6.43
CA PRO A 144 -15.89 2.61 5.64
C PRO A 144 -16.34 3.89 6.31
N ALA A 145 -16.42 3.92 7.65
CA ALA A 145 -16.90 5.08 8.40
C ALA A 145 -15.99 6.29 8.20
N HIS A 146 -14.68 6.04 8.10
CA HIS A 146 -13.68 7.08 7.88
C HIS A 146 -13.15 7.12 6.43
N GLY A 147 -13.55 6.18 5.57
CA GLY A 147 -13.10 6.06 4.19
C GLY A 147 -11.60 5.78 4.10
N THR A 148 -11.07 4.93 4.98
CA THR A 148 -9.66 4.52 4.98
C THR A 148 -9.54 3.03 4.69
N ILE A 149 -8.49 2.66 3.94
CA ILE A 149 -8.22 1.28 3.54
C ILE A 149 -6.72 1.10 3.32
N GLU A 150 -6.20 -0.08 3.64
CA GLU A 150 -4.76 -0.40 3.50
C GLU A 150 -4.56 -1.50 2.47
N VAL A 151 -3.50 -1.41 1.67
CA VAL A 151 -2.96 -2.55 0.94
C VAL A 151 -1.89 -3.24 1.78
N GLY A 152 -2.02 -4.54 1.96
CA GLY A 152 -1.07 -5.32 2.76
C GLY A 152 -0.97 -6.77 2.32
N VAL A 153 -0.25 -7.56 3.10
CA VAL A 153 -0.02 -8.99 2.84
C VAL A 153 0.44 -9.23 1.39
N VAL A 154 1.35 -8.36 0.90
CA VAL A 154 1.85 -8.41 -0.48
C VAL A 154 2.92 -9.49 -0.58
N VAL A 155 2.65 -10.55 -1.33
CA VAL A 155 3.58 -11.65 -1.61
C VAL A 155 3.71 -11.81 -3.12
N PHE A 156 4.76 -11.23 -3.68
CA PHE A 156 5.03 -11.29 -5.11
C PHE A 156 6.16 -12.28 -5.39
N SER A 157 5.89 -13.25 -6.25
CA SER A 157 6.91 -14.21 -6.69
C SER A 157 7.96 -13.56 -7.60
N PRO A 158 9.08 -14.25 -7.89
CA PRO A 158 10.04 -13.79 -8.91
C PRO A 158 9.42 -13.53 -10.28
N LEU A 159 8.33 -14.24 -10.65
CA LEU A 159 7.61 -14.03 -11.91
C LEU A 159 6.85 -12.70 -11.95
N LEU A 160 6.46 -12.17 -10.81
CA LEU A 160 5.66 -10.94 -10.71
C LEU A 160 6.54 -9.71 -10.40
N LYS A 161 7.59 -9.87 -9.59
CA LYS A 161 8.46 -8.77 -9.20
C LYS A 161 9.11 -8.08 -10.40
N GLN A 162 9.17 -6.74 -10.33
CA GLN A 162 9.80 -5.90 -11.35
C GLN A 162 9.19 -6.00 -12.75
N THR A 163 7.93 -6.45 -12.84
CA THR A 163 7.16 -6.50 -14.08
C THR A 163 6.10 -5.39 -14.12
N PRO A 164 5.54 -5.06 -15.30
CA PRO A 164 4.37 -4.18 -15.39
C PRO A 164 3.19 -4.66 -14.55
N MET A 165 2.97 -5.98 -14.47
CA MET A 165 1.91 -6.59 -13.66
C MET A 165 1.98 -6.20 -12.18
N SER A 166 3.19 -6.16 -11.59
CA SER A 166 3.36 -5.80 -10.17
C SER A 166 2.89 -4.38 -9.86
N THR A 167 3.07 -3.47 -10.80
CA THR A 167 2.59 -2.09 -10.69
C THR A 167 1.10 -2.00 -10.99
N GLU A 168 0.63 -2.74 -12.01
CA GLU A 168 -0.80 -2.77 -12.36
C GLU A 168 -1.64 -3.35 -11.23
N ALA A 169 -1.20 -4.41 -10.56
CA ALA A 169 -1.90 -4.99 -9.42
C ALA A 169 -2.15 -3.95 -8.31
N GLN A 170 -1.16 -3.12 -8.01
CA GLN A 170 -1.31 -2.03 -7.03
C GLN A 170 -2.25 -0.93 -7.56
N TYR A 171 -2.10 -0.54 -8.82
CA TYR A 171 -2.95 0.46 -9.46
C TYR A 171 -4.43 0.05 -9.47
N LEU A 172 -4.72 -1.22 -9.75
CA LEU A 172 -6.09 -1.74 -9.78
C LEU A 172 -6.78 -1.66 -8.42
N LEU A 173 -6.07 -1.95 -7.33
CA LEU A 173 -6.63 -1.80 -5.97
C LEU A 173 -6.79 -0.32 -5.58
N MET A 174 -5.86 0.55 -5.95
CA MET A 174 -6.00 1.99 -5.74
C MET A 174 -7.21 2.54 -6.51
N LYS A 175 -7.36 2.13 -7.78
CA LYS A 175 -8.50 2.53 -8.62
C LYS A 175 -9.83 2.07 -8.03
N LEU A 176 -9.92 0.83 -7.55
CA LEU A 176 -11.09 0.33 -6.82
C LEU A 176 -11.39 1.22 -5.61
N ALA A 177 -10.39 1.49 -4.78
CA ALA A 177 -10.57 2.25 -3.55
C ALA A 177 -11.03 3.69 -3.80
N PHE A 178 -10.36 4.41 -4.69
CA PHE A 178 -10.64 5.82 -4.91
C PHE A 178 -11.79 6.07 -5.90
N ASP A 179 -11.74 5.44 -7.09
CA ASP A 179 -12.68 5.76 -8.17
C ASP A 179 -14.05 5.08 -7.98
N GLU A 180 -14.08 3.84 -7.49
CA GLU A 180 -15.32 3.09 -7.39
C GLU A 180 -15.96 3.18 -6.01
N LEU A 181 -15.14 3.13 -4.95
CA LEU A 181 -15.65 3.12 -3.57
C LEU A 181 -15.62 4.50 -2.91
N GLY A 182 -14.89 5.47 -3.47
CA GLY A 182 -14.81 6.82 -2.95
C GLY A 182 -14.11 6.91 -1.58
N TYR A 183 -13.18 6.01 -1.29
CA TYR A 183 -12.33 6.11 -0.13
C TYR A 183 -11.46 7.35 -0.25
N ARG A 184 -11.16 7.98 0.89
CA ARG A 184 -10.38 9.23 0.91
C ARG A 184 -8.92 9.04 1.28
N ARG A 185 -8.55 7.81 1.75
CA ARG A 185 -7.20 7.50 2.21
C ARG A 185 -6.86 6.03 1.93
N TYR A 186 -5.75 5.83 1.25
CA TYR A 186 -5.20 4.51 0.93
C TYR A 186 -3.83 4.37 1.60
N GLU A 187 -3.66 3.35 2.43
CA GLU A 187 -2.51 3.19 3.30
C GLU A 187 -1.57 2.08 2.86
N TRP A 188 -0.30 2.25 3.21
CA TRP A 188 0.73 1.23 3.12
C TRP A 188 1.55 1.24 4.40
N LYS A 189 1.74 0.07 5.02
CA LYS A 189 2.54 -0.08 6.23
C LYS A 189 3.55 -1.20 6.06
N CYS A 190 4.77 -0.98 6.55
CA CYS A 190 5.80 -2.01 6.55
C CYS A 190 6.69 -1.90 7.79
N ASP A 191 7.46 -2.95 8.04
CA ASP A 191 8.56 -2.87 9.01
C ASP A 191 9.52 -1.75 8.60
N SER A 192 9.96 -0.92 9.55
CA SER A 192 10.86 0.21 9.28
C SER A 192 12.21 -0.24 8.71
N CYS A 193 12.59 -1.51 8.93
CA CYS A 193 13.78 -2.15 8.37
C CYS A 193 13.57 -2.69 6.95
N ASN A 194 12.33 -2.73 6.44
CA ASN A 194 12.01 -3.26 5.11
C ASN A 194 12.25 -2.22 4.01
N GLU A 195 13.53 -1.98 3.68
CA GLU A 195 13.93 -1.02 2.65
C GLU A 195 13.30 -1.28 1.27
N PRO A 196 13.20 -2.54 0.78
CA PRO A 196 12.49 -2.80 -0.48
C PRO A 196 11.04 -2.33 -0.47
N SER A 197 10.31 -2.54 0.62
CA SER A 197 8.91 -2.12 0.76
C SER A 197 8.78 -0.59 0.82
N LYS A 198 9.65 0.09 1.57
CA LYS A 198 9.68 1.58 1.62
C LYS A 198 9.94 2.18 0.24
N ARG A 199 10.91 1.63 -0.51
CA ARG A 199 11.19 2.07 -1.89
C ARG A 199 10.00 1.81 -2.83
N ALA A 200 9.31 0.68 -2.67
CA ALA A 200 8.11 0.37 -3.44
C ALA A 200 6.99 1.38 -3.18
N ALA A 201 6.70 1.68 -1.91
CA ALA A 201 5.71 2.68 -1.53
C ALA A 201 6.04 4.07 -2.13
N ALA A 202 7.26 4.55 -1.97
CA ALA A 202 7.70 5.83 -2.53
C ALA A 202 7.61 5.85 -4.06
N ARG A 203 8.03 4.75 -4.74
CA ARG A 203 7.91 4.62 -6.20
C ARG A 203 6.45 4.68 -6.66
N LEU A 204 5.52 4.08 -5.93
CA LEU A 204 4.10 4.09 -6.24
C LEU A 204 3.40 5.42 -5.93
N GLY A 205 4.08 6.34 -5.24
CA GLY A 205 3.57 7.68 -4.96
C GLY A 205 3.03 7.89 -3.55
N PHE A 206 3.17 6.89 -2.69
CA PHE A 206 2.81 7.06 -1.28
C PHE A 206 3.73 8.06 -0.60
N GLN A 207 3.18 8.90 0.25
CA GLN A 207 3.91 9.81 1.11
C GLN A 207 4.20 9.15 2.46
N PHE A 208 5.44 9.32 2.95
CA PHE A 208 5.85 8.86 4.28
C PHE A 208 5.28 9.78 5.35
N GLU A 209 4.64 9.21 6.38
CA GLU A 209 4.01 9.96 7.46
C GLU A 209 4.73 9.84 8.80
N GLY A 210 5.46 8.75 9.02
CA GLY A 210 6.18 8.55 10.27
C GLY A 210 6.43 7.10 10.63
N ILE A 211 7.03 6.90 11.81
CA ILE A 211 7.33 5.56 12.36
C ILE A 211 6.61 5.39 13.70
N PHE A 212 5.80 4.36 13.80
CA PHE A 212 5.27 3.88 15.07
C PHE A 212 6.29 2.95 15.70
N ARG A 213 6.93 3.43 16.75
CA ARG A 213 7.98 2.67 17.45
C ARG A 213 7.37 1.56 18.28
N GLN A 214 8.02 0.38 18.30
CA GLN A 214 7.61 -0.82 19.05
C GLN A 214 6.12 -1.17 18.85
N ALA A 215 5.61 -0.98 17.63
CA ALA A 215 4.20 -1.09 17.33
C ALA A 215 3.69 -2.53 17.41
N ILE A 216 4.54 -3.51 17.09
CA ILE A 216 4.14 -4.92 16.96
C ILE A 216 5.29 -5.82 17.44
N VAL A 217 4.93 -6.96 18.04
CA VAL A 217 5.84 -8.08 18.24
C VAL A 217 5.45 -9.19 17.25
N TYR A 218 6.39 -9.65 16.43
CA TYR A 218 6.17 -10.74 15.48
C TYR A 218 7.44 -11.57 15.31
N LYS A 219 7.33 -12.88 15.12
CA LYS A 219 8.46 -13.80 14.99
C LYS A 219 9.53 -13.60 16.08
N GLY A 220 9.09 -13.32 17.33
CA GLY A 220 9.97 -13.05 18.46
C GLY A 220 10.76 -11.74 18.40
N ARG A 221 10.42 -10.81 17.48
CA ARG A 221 11.12 -9.54 17.28
C ARG A 221 10.20 -8.35 17.46
N SER A 222 10.76 -7.24 17.94
CA SER A 222 10.08 -5.94 17.92
C SER A 222 10.06 -5.37 16.50
N ARG A 223 8.93 -4.79 16.11
CA ARG A 223 8.76 -4.10 14.84
C ARG A 223 8.38 -2.65 15.10
N ASP A 224 9.18 -1.73 14.59
CA ASP A 224 8.78 -0.36 14.32
C ASP A 224 8.09 -0.33 12.96
N THR A 225 6.92 0.30 12.88
CA THR A 225 6.13 0.32 11.65
C THR A 225 6.22 1.67 10.95
N ALA A 226 6.75 1.68 9.74
CA ALA A 226 6.72 2.84 8.86
C ALA A 226 5.34 2.95 8.19
N TRP A 227 4.75 4.15 8.25
CA TRP A 227 3.45 4.49 7.70
C TRP A 227 3.57 5.36 6.47
N PHE A 228 2.77 5.03 5.47
CA PHE A 228 2.67 5.76 4.22
C PHE A 228 1.22 5.84 3.79
N SER A 229 0.86 6.89 3.06
CA SER A 229 -0.49 7.05 2.50
C SER A 229 -0.49 7.75 1.15
N ILE A 230 -1.60 7.58 0.44
CA ILE A 230 -2.09 8.41 -0.64
C ILE A 230 -3.47 8.90 -0.21
N VAL A 231 -3.76 10.20 -0.40
CA VAL A 231 -5.08 10.76 -0.14
C VAL A 231 -5.82 11.05 -1.45
N ASP A 232 -7.14 11.19 -1.36
CA ASP A 232 -8.03 11.36 -2.52
C ASP A 232 -7.67 12.57 -3.41
N SER A 233 -7.19 13.66 -2.82
CA SER A 233 -6.76 14.84 -3.56
C SER A 233 -5.49 14.61 -4.40
N GLU A 234 -4.67 13.61 -4.07
CA GLU A 234 -3.45 13.25 -4.81
C GLU A 234 -3.73 12.23 -5.93
N TRP A 235 -4.82 11.48 -5.78
CA TRP A 235 -5.15 10.37 -6.66
C TRP A 235 -5.30 10.75 -8.15
N PRO A 236 -5.97 11.84 -8.55
CA PRO A 236 -6.13 12.16 -9.97
C PRO A 236 -4.80 12.28 -10.73
N ALA A 237 -3.81 12.92 -10.13
CA ALA A 237 -2.47 13.06 -10.72
C ALA A 237 -1.72 11.73 -10.77
N LEU A 238 -1.80 10.94 -9.70
CA LEU A 238 -1.19 9.61 -9.65
C LEU A 238 -1.85 8.64 -10.63
N ARG A 239 -3.17 8.64 -10.72
CA ARG A 239 -3.93 7.85 -11.69
C ARG A 239 -3.45 8.12 -13.11
N ALA A 240 -3.39 9.38 -13.52
CA ALA A 240 -2.93 9.76 -14.85
C ALA A 240 -1.47 9.30 -15.10
N ALA A 241 -0.62 9.35 -14.08
CA ALA A 241 0.75 8.84 -14.18
C ALA A 241 0.81 7.32 -14.36
N PHE A 242 0.01 6.55 -13.59
CA PHE A 242 -0.09 5.11 -13.74
C PHE A 242 -0.62 4.69 -15.12
N GLU A 243 -1.69 5.33 -15.60
CA GLU A 243 -2.28 5.03 -16.90
C GLU A 243 -1.28 5.24 -18.04
N ARG A 244 -0.53 6.34 -17.99
CA ARG A 244 0.54 6.62 -18.96
C ARG A 244 1.71 5.66 -18.83
N TRP A 245 2.11 5.30 -17.61
CA TRP A 245 3.21 4.37 -17.40
C TRP A 245 2.86 2.96 -17.86
N LEU A 246 1.62 2.50 -17.62
CA LEU A 246 1.11 1.18 -17.99
C LEU A 246 0.77 1.08 -19.50
N ALA A 247 0.84 2.17 -20.24
CA ALA A 247 0.62 2.13 -21.68
C ALA A 247 1.69 1.25 -22.38
N PRO A 248 1.31 0.38 -23.33
CA PRO A 248 2.25 -0.54 -24.00
C PRO A 248 3.45 0.17 -24.61
N GLU A 249 3.26 1.38 -25.10
CA GLU A 249 4.30 2.21 -25.72
C GLU A 249 5.44 2.57 -24.77
N ASN A 250 5.21 2.46 -23.47
CA ASN A 250 6.25 2.69 -22.45
C ASN A 250 7.18 1.49 -22.28
N PHE A 251 6.93 0.37 -22.93
CA PHE A 251 7.73 -0.84 -22.83
C PHE A 251 8.36 -1.21 -24.16
N ASP A 252 9.59 -1.72 -24.13
CA ASP A 252 10.27 -2.29 -25.30
C ASP A 252 9.85 -3.76 -25.51
N ALA A 253 10.37 -4.36 -26.58
CA ALA A 253 10.08 -5.75 -26.94
C ALA A 253 10.51 -6.77 -25.86
N GLN A 254 11.37 -6.37 -24.94
CA GLN A 254 11.83 -7.16 -23.79
C GLN A 254 11.05 -6.85 -22.52
N GLY A 255 9.98 -6.03 -22.58
CA GLY A 255 9.16 -5.63 -21.45
C GLY A 255 9.83 -4.61 -20.51
N ARG A 256 10.96 -3.98 -20.91
CA ARG A 256 11.64 -2.97 -20.09
C ARG A 256 10.99 -1.61 -20.30
N GLN A 257 10.74 -0.91 -19.18
CA GLN A 257 10.17 0.44 -19.24
C GLN A 257 11.11 1.42 -19.97
N ARG A 258 10.57 2.25 -20.86
CA ARG A 258 11.28 3.36 -21.52
C ARG A 258 11.42 4.56 -20.60
N MET A 259 10.39 4.81 -19.78
CA MET A 259 10.32 5.92 -18.83
C MET A 259 9.86 5.40 -17.47
N ALA A 260 10.53 5.81 -16.41
CA ALA A 260 10.17 5.43 -15.03
C ALA A 260 8.90 6.16 -14.57
N LEU A 261 8.15 5.54 -13.63
CA LEU A 261 6.84 6.02 -13.17
C LEU A 261 6.90 7.43 -12.56
N ASP A 262 7.97 7.77 -11.85
CA ASP A 262 8.16 9.09 -11.26
C ASP A 262 8.21 10.23 -12.29
N ARG A 263 8.72 9.97 -13.50
CA ARG A 263 8.77 10.94 -14.59
C ARG A 263 7.39 11.30 -15.13
N PHE A 264 6.40 10.43 -14.96
CA PHE A 264 5.02 10.72 -15.35
C PHE A 264 4.27 11.55 -14.30
N ARG A 265 4.78 11.63 -13.06
CA ARG A 265 4.21 12.43 -11.96
C ARG A 265 4.67 13.90 -11.98
N LEU A 266 5.78 14.18 -12.64
CA LEU A 266 6.28 15.55 -12.74
C LEU A 266 5.42 16.35 -13.73
N PRO A 267 5.15 17.66 -13.49
CA PRO A 267 4.57 18.54 -14.49
C PRO A 267 5.41 18.47 -15.78
N ARG A 268 4.77 18.44 -16.93
CA ARG A 268 5.50 18.61 -18.20
C ARG A 268 6.04 20.04 -18.21
N SER A 269 7.35 20.20 -18.19
CA SER A 269 8.04 21.46 -18.43
C SER A 269 7.72 21.99 -19.83
#